data_d46f22df10f64c4659cbaf7025284cfb
#
_entry.id   d46f22df10f64c4659cbaf7025284cfb
#
_cell.length_a   1.000
_cell.length_b   1.000
_cell.length_c   1.000
_cell.angle_alpha   90.00
_cell.angle_beta   90.00
_cell.angle_gamma   90.00
#
_symmetry.space_group_name_H-M   'P 1'
#
loop_
_entity.id
_entity.type
_entity.pdbx_description
1 polymer ?
#
loop_
_entity_poly.entity_id
_entity_poly.type
_entity_poly.pdbx_seq_one_letter_code
_entity_poly.pdbx_strand_id
1 'polypeptide(L)'
;GTDRVLCTITNTAKPGSLTWNKVDSDGITPLAGTTWTLTGPSMPRNATVEDCTAGPCPAQPYKDQDPAPGSFAIKDLKWGTYTVRETSAPVGYQVNLQAYTFPQIAPASLEATLNAAVVNERKTGSLTWKKVDASNTATALEGSEWTISGGALPGAVTITDCKAASAAQCPKPAGATYYDSDPAAGSFAVTGLPW
;
A
#
# COMPACT_ATOMS: atom_id res chain seq x y z
N GLY A 1 -14.11 -63.67 -33.60
CA GLY A 1 -13.52 -62.66 -32.74
C GLY A 1 -14.27 -61.37 -32.88
N THR A 2 -14.76 -60.84 -31.78
CA THR A 2 -15.40 -59.48 -31.74
C THR A 2 -14.30 -58.47 -31.43
N ASP A 3 -13.81 -57.80 -32.46
CA ASP A 3 -12.86 -56.71 -32.27
C ASP A 3 -13.59 -55.52 -31.54
N ARG A 4 -13.15 -55.21 -30.37
CA ARG A 4 -13.62 -54.00 -29.62
C ARG A 4 -12.76 -52.83 -30.01
N VAL A 5 -13.35 -51.82 -30.62
CA VAL A 5 -12.72 -50.51 -30.82
C VAL A 5 -12.94 -49.67 -29.59
N LEU A 6 -11.88 -49.26 -28.90
CA LEU A 6 -11.92 -48.29 -27.80
C LEU A 6 -11.60 -46.90 -28.37
N CYS A 7 -12.58 -46.00 -28.27
CA CYS A 7 -12.39 -44.59 -28.64
C CYS A 7 -12.30 -43.75 -27.35
N THR A 8 -11.21 -43.00 -27.18
CA THR A 8 -11.01 -42.09 -26.06
C THR A 8 -11.14 -40.64 -26.56
N ILE A 9 -12.07 -39.90 -25.99
CA ILE A 9 -12.25 -38.48 -26.27
C ILE A 9 -11.77 -37.69 -25.04
N THR A 10 -10.84 -36.74 -25.24
CA THR A 10 -10.27 -35.94 -24.17
C THR A 10 -10.65 -34.46 -24.40
N ASN A 11 -11.25 -33.82 -23.39
CA ASN A 11 -11.48 -32.38 -23.35
C ASN A 11 -10.56 -31.74 -22.35
N THR A 12 -9.93 -30.61 -22.73
CA THR A 12 -9.08 -29.82 -21.85
C THR A 12 -9.85 -28.57 -21.41
N ALA A 13 -9.90 -28.32 -20.09
CA ALA A 13 -10.50 -27.10 -19.56
C ALA A 13 -9.71 -25.88 -20.04
N LYS A 14 -10.41 -24.86 -20.53
CA LYS A 14 -9.78 -23.57 -20.84
C LYS A 14 -9.29 -22.93 -19.56
N PRO A 15 -8.04 -22.42 -19.52
CA PRO A 15 -7.53 -21.72 -18.35
C PRO A 15 -8.22 -20.36 -18.18
N GLY A 16 -8.14 -19.83 -16.97
CA GLY A 16 -8.62 -18.50 -16.64
C GLY A 16 -7.51 -17.52 -16.28
N SER A 17 -7.89 -16.30 -15.90
CA SER A 17 -6.97 -15.23 -15.52
C SER A 17 -7.49 -14.41 -14.35
N LEU A 18 -6.57 -13.74 -13.66
CA LEU A 18 -6.85 -12.74 -12.62
C LEU A 18 -6.23 -11.41 -13.04
N THR A 19 -6.94 -10.31 -12.73
CA THR A 19 -6.41 -8.96 -12.89
C THR A 19 -6.78 -8.08 -11.70
N TRP A 20 -5.85 -7.21 -11.29
CA TRP A 20 -6.10 -6.18 -10.28
C TRP A 20 -5.14 -5.01 -10.46
N ASN A 21 -5.48 -3.87 -9.86
CA ASN A 21 -4.68 -2.66 -9.88
C ASN A 21 -4.25 -2.28 -8.46
N LYS A 22 -3.04 -1.77 -8.35
CA LYS A 22 -2.44 -1.20 -7.16
C LYS A 22 -2.24 0.29 -7.35
N VAL A 23 -2.72 1.08 -6.39
CA VAL A 23 -2.69 2.55 -6.49
C VAL A 23 -2.18 3.18 -5.20
N ASP A 24 -1.74 4.43 -5.31
CA ASP A 24 -1.34 5.32 -4.22
C ASP A 24 -2.55 5.69 -3.33
N SER A 25 -2.30 6.40 -2.26
CA SER A 25 -3.28 6.93 -1.31
C SER A 25 -4.33 7.85 -1.92
N ASP A 26 -4.09 8.38 -3.11
CA ASP A 26 -5.08 9.14 -3.89
C ASP A 26 -6.17 8.28 -4.55
N GLY A 27 -5.99 6.95 -4.54
CA GLY A 27 -6.91 5.98 -5.14
C GLY A 27 -6.86 5.91 -6.67
N ILE A 28 -5.96 6.62 -7.33
CA ILE A 28 -5.92 6.80 -8.79
C ILE A 28 -4.53 6.52 -9.37
N THR A 29 -3.48 7.08 -8.78
CA THR A 29 -2.11 6.97 -9.31
C THR A 29 -1.58 5.54 -9.17
N PRO A 30 -1.18 4.87 -10.27
CA PRO A 30 -0.61 3.53 -10.20
C PRO A 30 0.61 3.48 -9.27
N LEU A 31 0.65 2.48 -8.40
CA LEU A 31 1.74 2.28 -7.43
C LEU A 31 2.51 1.02 -7.75
N ALA A 32 3.69 1.19 -8.30
CA ALA A 32 4.60 0.11 -8.70
C ALA A 32 5.37 -0.51 -7.53
N GLY A 33 5.94 -1.70 -7.76
CA GLY A 33 6.94 -2.33 -6.89
C GLY A 33 6.35 -3.02 -5.66
N THR A 34 5.09 -3.42 -5.69
CA THR A 34 4.47 -4.22 -4.64
C THR A 34 4.68 -5.71 -4.87
N THR A 35 4.68 -6.48 -3.77
CA THR A 35 4.78 -7.94 -3.80
C THR A 35 3.57 -8.54 -3.10
N TRP A 36 3.07 -9.65 -3.64
CA TRP A 36 1.85 -10.32 -3.18
C TRP A 36 2.05 -11.79 -2.95
N THR A 37 1.26 -12.37 -2.05
CA THR A 37 1.04 -13.80 -1.95
C THR A 37 -0.27 -14.14 -2.65
N LEU A 38 -0.22 -15.00 -3.65
CA LEU A 38 -1.38 -15.59 -4.32
C LEU A 38 -1.66 -16.98 -3.73
N THR A 39 -2.92 -17.23 -3.39
CA THR A 39 -3.43 -18.54 -2.97
C THR A 39 -4.62 -18.95 -3.83
N GLY A 40 -4.79 -20.25 -4.05
CA GLY A 40 -5.91 -20.72 -4.87
C GLY A 40 -5.96 -22.22 -5.01
N PRO A 41 -6.97 -22.76 -5.72
CA PRO A 41 -7.17 -24.18 -5.89
C PRO A 41 -6.04 -24.79 -6.70
N SER A 42 -5.67 -26.01 -6.34
CA SER A 42 -4.63 -26.81 -7.04
C SER A 42 -3.24 -26.18 -7.05
N MET A 43 -2.98 -25.17 -6.24
CA MET A 43 -1.63 -24.66 -6.02
C MET A 43 -0.91 -25.53 -4.99
N PRO A 44 0.30 -26.04 -5.28
CA PRO A 44 1.04 -26.88 -4.35
C PRO A 44 1.54 -26.11 -3.12
N ARG A 45 1.64 -24.81 -3.25
CA ARG A 45 1.99 -23.83 -2.21
C ARG A 45 1.54 -22.42 -2.65
N ASN A 46 1.55 -21.47 -1.73
CA ASN A 46 1.37 -20.08 -2.07
C ASN A 46 2.43 -19.61 -3.06
N ALA A 47 2.03 -18.79 -4.04
CA ALA A 47 2.96 -18.18 -4.98
C ALA A 47 3.24 -16.73 -4.63
N THR A 48 4.48 -16.30 -4.81
CA THR A 48 4.87 -14.88 -4.74
C THR A 48 4.69 -14.25 -6.12
N VAL A 49 3.91 -13.17 -6.16
CA VAL A 49 3.69 -12.32 -7.33
C VAL A 49 4.38 -10.99 -7.09
N GLU A 50 5.32 -10.64 -7.92
CA GLU A 50 6.01 -9.35 -7.95
C GLU A 50 5.51 -8.55 -9.14
N ASP A 51 5.36 -7.24 -8.97
CA ASP A 51 4.94 -6.31 -10.01
C ASP A 51 5.94 -6.31 -11.19
N CYS A 52 5.46 -6.60 -12.38
CA CYS A 52 6.23 -6.47 -13.61
C CYS A 52 6.12 -5.05 -14.15
N THR A 53 7.12 -4.23 -13.92
CA THR A 53 7.08 -2.79 -14.24
C THR A 53 7.60 -2.43 -15.63
N ALA A 54 8.07 -3.42 -16.41
CA ALA A 54 8.53 -3.25 -17.79
C ALA A 54 8.58 -4.62 -18.50
N GLY A 55 8.22 -4.67 -19.77
CA GLY A 55 8.32 -5.91 -20.56
C GLY A 55 9.75 -6.25 -21.01
N PRO A 56 10.04 -7.52 -21.31
CA PRO A 56 9.13 -8.66 -21.23
C PRO A 56 8.93 -9.17 -19.80
N CYS A 57 7.68 -9.37 -19.40
CA CYS A 57 7.34 -9.95 -18.11
C CYS A 57 7.62 -11.46 -18.06
N PRO A 58 7.83 -12.06 -16.85
CA PRO A 58 8.08 -13.47 -16.72
C PRO A 58 6.92 -14.33 -17.22
N ALA A 59 7.15 -15.23 -18.19
CA ALA A 59 6.16 -16.17 -18.71
C ALA A 59 6.00 -17.44 -17.83
N GLN A 60 6.33 -17.36 -16.54
CA GLN A 60 6.23 -18.46 -15.60
C GLN A 60 4.86 -18.53 -14.93
N PRO A 61 4.37 -19.70 -14.51
CA PRO A 61 3.13 -19.81 -13.77
C PRO A 61 3.10 -18.92 -12.52
N TYR A 62 1.95 -18.29 -12.27
CA TYR A 62 1.69 -17.44 -11.11
C TYR A 62 2.61 -16.20 -11.00
N LYS A 63 3.17 -15.74 -12.11
CA LYS A 63 3.90 -14.47 -12.18
C LYS A 63 3.06 -13.43 -12.89
N ASP A 64 3.30 -12.17 -12.53
CA ASP A 64 2.67 -11.05 -13.22
C ASP A 64 3.13 -10.95 -14.68
N GLN A 65 2.18 -10.79 -15.57
CA GLN A 65 2.39 -10.72 -17.03
C GLN A 65 1.92 -9.38 -17.62
N ASP A 66 1.51 -8.43 -16.77
CA ASP A 66 1.19 -7.07 -17.19
C ASP A 66 2.43 -6.19 -17.03
N PRO A 67 2.96 -5.56 -18.09
CA PRO A 67 4.13 -4.70 -18.01
C PRO A 67 3.83 -3.29 -17.48
N ALA A 68 2.57 -2.96 -17.21
CA ALA A 68 2.19 -1.66 -16.71
C ALA A 68 2.40 -1.59 -15.19
N PRO A 69 3.20 -0.63 -14.68
CA PRO A 69 3.47 -0.50 -13.26
C PRO A 69 2.20 -0.41 -12.41
N GLY A 70 2.12 -1.23 -11.35
CA GLY A 70 0.95 -1.31 -10.46
C GLY A 70 -0.27 -2.02 -11.06
N SER A 71 -0.15 -2.58 -12.25
CA SER A 71 -1.18 -3.39 -12.91
C SER A 71 -0.75 -4.86 -12.90
N PHE A 72 -1.65 -5.75 -12.60
CA PHE A 72 -1.33 -7.18 -12.44
C PHE A 72 -2.23 -8.04 -13.30
N ALA A 73 -1.62 -9.01 -14.01
CA ALA A 73 -2.32 -10.03 -14.78
C ALA A 73 -1.67 -11.41 -14.59
N ILE A 74 -2.40 -12.34 -14.01
CA ILE A 74 -1.96 -13.74 -13.85
C ILE A 74 -2.79 -14.60 -14.79
N LYS A 75 -2.13 -15.36 -15.67
CA LYS A 75 -2.77 -16.20 -16.68
C LYS A 75 -2.60 -17.70 -16.40
N ASP A 76 -3.25 -18.50 -17.21
CA ASP A 76 -3.18 -19.96 -17.21
C ASP A 76 -3.59 -20.62 -15.88
N LEU A 77 -4.61 -20.03 -15.23
CA LEU A 77 -5.12 -20.48 -13.95
C LEU A 77 -6.22 -21.54 -14.11
N LYS A 78 -6.24 -22.51 -13.21
CA LYS A 78 -7.34 -23.48 -13.07
C LYS A 78 -8.59 -22.78 -12.53
N TRP A 79 -9.74 -23.38 -12.79
CA TRP A 79 -11.00 -22.89 -12.25
C TRP A 79 -11.02 -22.95 -10.72
N GLY A 80 -11.68 -21.99 -10.10
CA GLY A 80 -11.87 -21.89 -8.66
C GLY A 80 -11.69 -20.46 -8.15
N THR A 81 -11.66 -20.33 -6.83
CA THR A 81 -11.55 -19.03 -6.15
C THR A 81 -10.10 -18.79 -5.72
N TYR A 82 -9.62 -17.60 -5.97
CA TYR A 82 -8.26 -17.15 -5.65
C TYR A 82 -8.31 -15.96 -4.69
N THR A 83 -7.24 -15.84 -3.90
CA THR A 83 -7.07 -14.72 -2.96
C THR A 83 -5.65 -14.19 -3.08
N VAL A 84 -5.50 -12.87 -3.08
CA VAL A 84 -4.19 -12.19 -2.99
C VAL A 84 -4.10 -11.40 -1.69
N ARG A 85 -2.90 -11.33 -1.14
CA ARG A 85 -2.56 -10.48 0.00
C ARG A 85 -1.21 -9.84 -0.25
N GLU A 86 -1.14 -8.52 -0.05
CA GLU A 86 0.13 -7.80 -0.16
C GLU A 86 1.09 -8.24 0.94
N THR A 87 2.34 -8.45 0.58
CA THR A 87 3.43 -8.86 1.50
C THR A 87 4.53 -7.81 1.60
N SER A 88 4.66 -6.94 0.58
CA SER A 88 5.61 -5.84 0.59
C SER A 88 5.04 -4.64 -0.18
N ALA A 89 5.13 -3.47 0.42
CA ALA A 89 4.85 -2.19 -0.20
C ALA A 89 6.16 -1.49 -0.61
N PRO A 90 6.12 -0.55 -1.55
CA PRO A 90 7.26 0.30 -1.88
C PRO A 90 7.73 1.13 -0.68
N VAL A 91 8.97 1.62 -0.75
CA VAL A 91 9.51 2.52 0.28
C VAL A 91 8.59 3.74 0.42
N GLY A 92 8.30 4.13 1.65
CA GLY A 92 7.41 5.24 1.96
C GLY A 92 5.92 4.88 2.10
N TYR A 93 5.53 3.64 1.81
CA TYR A 93 4.15 3.18 1.96
C TYR A 93 3.96 2.15 3.07
N GLN A 94 2.75 2.09 3.60
CA GLN A 94 2.31 1.06 4.53
C GLN A 94 1.83 -0.16 3.73
N VAL A 95 2.17 -1.37 4.19
CA VAL A 95 1.66 -2.61 3.58
C VAL A 95 0.16 -2.72 3.86
N ASN A 96 -0.64 -2.99 2.84
CA ASN A 96 -2.05 -3.29 3.01
C ASN A 96 -2.22 -4.79 3.34
N LEU A 97 -2.47 -5.08 4.60
CA LEU A 97 -2.56 -6.45 5.12
C LEU A 97 -3.89 -7.15 4.83
N GLN A 98 -4.83 -6.48 4.15
CA GLN A 98 -6.11 -7.08 3.78
C GLN A 98 -5.92 -8.18 2.74
N ALA A 99 -6.69 -9.26 2.85
CA ALA A 99 -6.80 -10.28 1.83
C ALA A 99 -7.96 -9.96 0.87
N TYR A 100 -7.71 -10.08 -0.43
CA TYR A 100 -8.68 -9.79 -1.48
C TYR A 100 -9.01 -11.08 -2.22
N THR A 101 -10.29 -11.46 -2.19
CA THR A 101 -10.79 -12.65 -2.86
C THR A 101 -11.43 -12.27 -4.19
N PHE A 102 -11.01 -12.92 -5.26
CA PHE A 102 -11.53 -12.70 -6.61
C PHE A 102 -12.88 -13.41 -6.80
N PRO A 103 -13.71 -12.93 -7.74
CA PRO A 103 -14.80 -13.73 -8.30
C PRO A 103 -14.27 -15.10 -8.76
N GLN A 104 -15.11 -16.12 -8.70
CA GLN A 104 -14.71 -17.47 -9.08
C GLN A 104 -14.41 -17.57 -10.58
N ILE A 105 -13.24 -18.09 -10.95
CA ILE A 105 -12.97 -18.55 -12.32
C ILE A 105 -13.79 -19.81 -12.57
N ALA A 106 -14.65 -19.81 -13.58
CA ALA A 106 -15.55 -20.90 -13.91
C ALA A 106 -15.73 -20.97 -15.46
N PRO A 107 -16.33 -22.07 -16.01
CA PRO A 107 -16.54 -22.20 -17.45
C PRO A 107 -17.26 -21.02 -18.11
N ALA A 108 -18.18 -20.38 -17.38
CA ALA A 108 -18.94 -19.24 -17.85
C ALA A 108 -18.22 -17.88 -17.65
N SER A 109 -17.16 -17.85 -16.84
CA SER A 109 -16.41 -16.63 -16.51
C SER A 109 -14.94 -17.00 -16.28
N LEU A 110 -14.14 -16.89 -17.34
CA LEU A 110 -12.71 -17.27 -17.30
C LEU A 110 -11.82 -16.13 -16.80
N GLU A 111 -12.33 -14.92 -16.72
CA GLU A 111 -11.61 -13.73 -16.23
C GLU A 111 -12.21 -13.29 -14.90
N ALA A 112 -11.37 -13.10 -13.90
CA ALA A 112 -11.76 -12.58 -12.60
C ALA A 112 -10.94 -11.33 -12.26
N THR A 113 -11.63 -10.23 -11.98
CA THR A 113 -11.04 -8.92 -11.71
C THR A 113 -11.48 -8.43 -10.34
N LEU A 114 -10.59 -7.78 -9.59
CA LEU A 114 -10.99 -6.98 -8.43
C LEU A 114 -11.62 -5.68 -8.93
N ASN A 115 -12.87 -5.42 -8.54
CA ASN A 115 -13.64 -4.26 -9.02
C ASN A 115 -13.09 -2.92 -8.49
N ALA A 116 -12.35 -2.93 -7.37
CA ALA A 116 -11.72 -1.76 -6.81
C ALA A 116 -10.20 -1.94 -6.82
N ALA A 117 -9.47 -0.87 -7.13
CA ALA A 117 -8.03 -0.84 -6.97
C ALA A 117 -7.63 -0.96 -5.50
N VAL A 118 -6.51 -1.63 -5.24
CA VAL A 118 -5.98 -1.76 -3.88
C VAL A 118 -5.10 -0.56 -3.56
N VAL A 119 -5.45 0.17 -2.50
CA VAL A 119 -4.76 1.39 -2.07
C VAL A 119 -3.68 1.05 -1.04
N ASN A 120 -2.52 1.73 -1.11
CA ASN A 120 -1.58 1.84 0.01
C ASN A 120 -1.53 3.26 0.53
N GLU A 121 -1.58 3.37 1.85
CA GLU A 121 -1.38 4.64 2.53
C GLU A 121 0.10 5.02 2.59
N ARG A 122 0.40 6.29 2.38
CA ARG A 122 1.75 6.83 2.57
C ARG A 122 2.10 6.82 4.06
N LYS A 123 3.34 6.50 4.38
CA LYS A 123 3.88 6.72 5.72
C LYS A 123 4.00 8.23 5.95
N THR A 124 3.85 8.63 7.19
CA THR A 124 4.03 10.03 7.57
C THR A 124 5.33 10.20 8.35
N GLY A 125 5.89 11.40 8.29
CA GLY A 125 7.08 11.79 9.04
C GLY A 125 6.75 12.59 10.30
N SER A 126 7.80 12.94 11.05
CA SER A 126 7.74 13.85 12.19
C SER A 126 8.94 14.77 12.21
N LEU A 127 8.74 15.97 12.78
CA LEU A 127 9.81 16.91 13.06
C LEU A 127 9.84 17.19 14.57
N THR A 128 11.04 17.24 15.13
CA THR A 128 11.26 17.67 16.52
C THR A 128 12.39 18.69 16.58
N TRP A 129 12.23 19.72 17.40
CA TRP A 129 13.26 20.74 17.64
C TRP A 129 13.07 21.38 19.00
N LYS A 130 14.07 22.17 19.44
CA LYS A 130 14.02 22.94 20.68
C LYS A 130 14.38 24.40 20.43
N LYS A 131 13.72 25.28 21.13
CA LYS A 131 14.09 26.68 21.26
C LYS A 131 14.82 26.86 22.59
N VAL A 132 16.05 27.34 22.54
CA VAL A 132 16.91 27.48 23.73
C VAL A 132 17.53 28.88 23.78
N ASP A 133 17.95 29.29 24.99
CA ASP A 133 18.73 30.50 25.21
C ASP A 133 20.13 30.39 24.58
N ALA A 134 20.56 31.45 23.88
CA ALA A 134 21.87 31.46 23.23
C ALA A 134 23.04 31.46 24.21
N SER A 135 22.84 32.04 25.40
CA SER A 135 23.86 32.11 26.47
C SER A 135 23.90 30.84 27.33
N ASN A 136 22.80 30.09 27.37
CA ASN A 136 22.69 28.83 28.11
C ASN A 136 21.76 27.86 27.37
N THR A 137 22.31 27.00 26.52
CA THR A 137 21.55 26.04 25.70
C THR A 137 20.83 24.96 26.51
N ALA A 138 21.04 24.86 27.82
CA ALA A 138 20.25 24.02 28.71
C ALA A 138 18.90 24.66 29.09
N THR A 139 18.75 26.00 28.89
CA THR A 139 17.53 26.72 29.21
C THR A 139 16.62 26.75 27.98
N ALA A 140 15.46 26.08 28.06
CA ALA A 140 14.44 26.15 27.04
C ALA A 140 13.70 27.50 27.08
N LEU A 141 13.39 28.04 25.91
CA LEU A 141 12.62 29.29 25.76
C LEU A 141 11.23 28.97 25.27
N GLU A 142 10.24 29.22 26.14
CA GLU A 142 8.83 29.00 25.89
C GLU A 142 8.16 30.10 25.04
N GLY A 143 6.97 29.77 24.48
CA GLY A 143 6.06 30.75 23.83
C GLY A 143 6.50 31.17 22.44
N SER A 144 7.43 30.46 21.80
CA SER A 144 7.81 30.75 20.42
C SER A 144 6.81 30.18 19.42
N GLU A 145 6.74 30.82 18.25
CA GLU A 145 5.93 30.42 17.13
C GLU A 145 6.83 30.18 15.92
N TRP A 146 6.53 29.13 15.15
CA TRP A 146 7.33 28.72 14.00
C TRP A 146 6.44 28.50 12.80
N THR A 147 6.99 28.73 11.61
CA THR A 147 6.36 28.34 10.36
C THR A 147 7.12 27.19 9.76
N ILE A 148 6.43 26.08 9.50
CA ILE A 148 6.96 24.96 8.72
C ILE A 148 6.39 24.99 7.30
N SER A 149 7.22 24.70 6.30
CA SER A 149 6.83 24.67 4.90
C SER A 149 7.68 23.65 4.14
N GLY A 150 7.22 23.24 2.96
CA GLY A 150 7.95 22.32 2.08
C GLY A 150 7.34 20.92 2.03
N GLY A 151 7.99 20.01 1.29
CA GLY A 151 7.47 18.69 1.05
C GLY A 151 6.09 18.73 0.37
N ALA A 152 5.22 17.79 0.72
CA ALA A 152 3.83 17.76 0.25
C ALA A 152 2.84 18.47 1.18
N LEU A 153 3.31 19.41 2.01
CA LEU A 153 2.43 20.26 2.80
C LEU A 153 1.58 21.15 1.86
N PRO A 154 0.27 21.32 2.14
CA PRO A 154 -0.62 22.12 1.28
C PRO A 154 -0.34 23.63 1.34
N GLY A 155 0.59 24.05 2.21
CA GLY A 155 0.99 25.44 2.42
C GLY A 155 1.86 25.57 3.66
N ALA A 156 2.24 26.81 3.99
CA ALA A 156 2.94 27.10 5.24
C ALA A 156 2.01 26.86 6.44
N VAL A 157 2.53 26.21 7.48
CA VAL A 157 1.79 25.85 8.70
C VAL A 157 2.45 26.51 9.89
N THR A 158 1.66 27.23 10.68
CA THR A 158 2.11 27.86 11.94
C THR A 158 2.04 26.84 13.07
N ILE A 159 3.14 26.70 13.81
CA ILE A 159 3.29 25.84 14.98
C ILE A 159 3.59 26.72 16.20
N THR A 160 2.67 26.74 17.15
CA THR A 160 2.81 27.48 18.42
C THR A 160 3.22 26.51 19.51
N ASP A 161 4.15 26.90 20.37
CA ASP A 161 4.68 26.13 21.50
C ASP A 161 3.56 25.61 22.41
N CYS A 162 3.51 24.31 22.61
CA CYS A 162 2.61 23.70 23.58
C CYS A 162 3.24 23.75 24.96
N LYS A 163 2.46 24.24 25.91
CA LYS A 163 2.84 24.25 27.33
C LYS A 163 1.76 23.56 28.13
N ALA A 164 1.95 22.31 28.43
CA ALA A 164 0.94 21.47 29.08
C ALA A 164 1.58 20.45 30.04
N ALA A 165 0.76 19.81 30.86
CA ALA A 165 1.24 18.75 31.75
C ALA A 165 1.46 17.41 31.01
N SER A 166 0.86 17.24 29.84
CA SER A 166 1.00 16.03 29.00
C SER A 166 0.69 16.34 27.52
N ALA A 167 1.17 15.50 26.60
CA ALA A 167 0.90 15.63 25.18
C ALA A 167 -0.60 15.63 24.82
N ALA A 168 -1.42 14.89 25.56
CA ALA A 168 -2.87 14.86 25.38
C ALA A 168 -3.58 16.19 25.70
N GLN A 169 -2.89 17.08 26.42
CA GLN A 169 -3.40 18.39 26.81
C GLN A 169 -2.85 19.53 25.93
N CYS A 170 -1.98 19.22 24.97
CA CYS A 170 -1.53 20.20 24.00
C CYS A 170 -2.73 20.69 23.17
N PRO A 171 -2.94 22.02 23.07
CA PRO A 171 -4.08 22.56 22.36
C PRO A 171 -3.91 22.29 20.87
N LYS A 172 -4.85 21.53 20.31
CA LYS A 172 -4.98 21.38 18.87
C LYS A 172 -5.90 22.50 18.36
N PRO A 173 -5.38 23.47 17.60
CA PRO A 173 -6.22 24.51 17.02
C PRO A 173 -7.35 23.91 16.17
N ALA A 174 -8.54 24.50 16.20
CA ALA A 174 -9.68 24.02 15.44
C ALA A 174 -9.35 23.96 13.94
N GLY A 175 -9.55 22.80 13.32
CA GLY A 175 -9.23 22.56 11.92
C GLY A 175 -7.74 22.34 11.62
N ALA A 176 -6.83 22.46 12.60
CA ALA A 176 -5.41 22.20 12.36
C ALA A 176 -5.13 20.70 12.17
N THR A 177 -4.40 20.36 11.11
CA THR A 177 -3.85 19.03 10.91
C THR A 177 -2.54 18.86 11.65
N TYR A 178 -1.71 19.90 11.66
CA TYR A 178 -0.38 19.92 12.27
C TYR A 178 -0.33 20.92 13.42
N TYR A 179 0.22 20.51 14.55
CA TYR A 179 0.37 21.30 15.77
C TYR A 179 1.50 20.72 16.61
N ASP A 180 1.98 21.49 17.58
CA ASP A 180 2.95 20.98 18.54
C ASP A 180 2.29 20.01 19.53
N SER A 181 2.82 18.81 19.64
CA SER A 181 2.38 17.77 20.58
C SER A 181 3.36 17.49 21.71
N ASP A 182 4.50 18.21 21.77
CA ASP A 182 5.43 18.13 22.91
C ASP A 182 4.95 19.04 24.04
N PRO A 183 4.63 18.52 25.22
CA PRO A 183 4.11 19.33 26.32
C PRO A 183 5.17 20.16 27.04
N ALA A 184 6.46 19.93 26.76
CA ALA A 184 7.56 20.62 27.42
C ALA A 184 7.79 21.97 26.75
N ALA A 185 7.64 23.06 27.51
CA ALA A 185 7.85 24.42 27.04
C ALA A 185 9.18 24.60 26.28
N GLY A 186 9.14 25.21 25.09
CA GLY A 186 10.29 25.38 24.20
C GLY A 186 10.77 24.12 23.48
N SER A 187 10.09 22.99 23.64
CA SER A 187 10.29 21.77 22.87
C SER A 187 9.13 21.58 21.91
N PHE A 188 9.40 21.09 20.70
CA PHE A 188 8.39 20.95 19.65
C PHE A 188 8.43 19.54 19.07
N ALA A 189 7.24 18.97 18.84
CA ALA A 189 7.04 17.74 18.12
C ALA A 189 5.82 17.85 17.21
N VAL A 190 6.04 17.78 15.90
CA VAL A 190 4.97 17.76 14.89
C VAL A 190 4.99 16.43 14.19
N THR A 191 3.87 15.74 14.14
CA THR A 191 3.71 14.40 13.56
C THR A 191 2.73 14.39 12.39
N GLY A 192 2.68 13.30 11.64
CA GLY A 192 1.75 13.15 10.52
C GLY A 192 2.15 13.94 9.28
N LEU A 193 3.40 14.39 9.18
CA LEU A 193 3.87 15.19 8.05
C LEU A 193 3.96 14.35 6.77
N PRO A 194 3.44 14.82 5.63
CA PRO A 194 3.60 14.16 4.35
C PRO A 194 5.06 14.27 3.87
N TRP A 195 5.48 13.37 3.01
CA TRP A 195 6.83 13.32 2.42
C TRP A 195 6.77 13.47 0.90
#